data_681585be505e4becfa594cf2477a76ac
#
_entry.id   681585be505e4becfa594cf2477a76ac
#
_cell.length_a   1.000
_cell.length_b   1.000
_cell.length_c   1.000
_cell.angle_alpha   90.00
_cell.angle_beta   90.00
_cell.angle_gamma   90.00
#
_symmetry.space_group_name_H-M   'P 1'
#
loop_
_entity.id
_entity.type
_entity.pdbx_description
1 polymer ?
#
loop_
_entity_poly.entity_id
_entity_poly.type
_entity_poly.pdbx_seq_one_letter_code
_entity_poly.pdbx_strand_id
1 'polypeptide(L)'
;KYKKKATCPKAALDHLEKYLYDDSYLKVGHNLLGFDVYMHNLHRKLVDSKAQADYSYTEHLVDTLCLAKALKKRIKLDKDDDFLAWQYRLNHLIERGLSCNLKQCCKDFDVDFDEKMLHDALYDINVNFEVFKKMIWEIEV
;
A
#
# COMPACT_ATOMS: atom_id res chain seq x y z
N LYS A 1 22.28 7.80 13.67
CA LYS A 1 21.73 8.51 12.49
C LYS A 1 20.23 8.79 12.65
N TYR A 2 19.42 7.82 13.13
CA TYR A 2 17.97 7.98 13.29
C TYR A 2 17.58 9.02 14.35
N LYS A 3 18.22 9.05 15.51
CA LYS A 3 17.89 9.97 16.62
C LYS A 3 17.94 11.47 16.26
N LYS A 4 18.74 11.85 15.25
CA LYS A 4 18.85 13.26 14.83
C LYS A 4 17.74 13.71 13.86
N LYS A 5 16.97 12.76 13.28
CA LYS A 5 15.89 13.03 12.32
C LYS A 5 14.52 12.55 12.83
N ALA A 6 14.47 12.00 14.05
CA ALA A 6 13.23 11.51 14.62
C ALA A 6 12.27 12.67 14.92
N THR A 7 11.07 12.58 14.42
CA THR A 7 9.96 13.49 14.70
C THR A 7 9.17 12.98 15.91
N CYS A 8 8.54 13.89 16.67
CA CYS A 8 7.59 13.49 17.71
C CYS A 8 6.49 12.60 17.11
N PRO A 9 6.17 11.44 17.72
CA PRO A 9 5.16 10.52 17.19
C PRO A 9 3.83 11.18 16.87
N LYS A 10 3.35 12.08 17.73
CA LYS A 10 2.12 12.84 17.49
C LYS A 10 2.23 13.71 16.24
N ALA A 11 3.32 14.48 16.09
CA ALA A 11 3.49 15.35 14.95
C ALA A 11 3.61 14.57 13.62
N ALA A 12 4.22 13.37 13.68
CA ALA A 12 4.29 12.48 12.52
C ALA A 12 2.89 11.94 12.15
N LEU A 13 2.08 11.56 13.16
CA LEU A 13 0.70 11.12 12.96
C LEU A 13 -0.17 12.22 12.37
N ASP A 14 -0.15 13.42 12.98
CA ASP A 14 -0.94 14.58 12.51
C ASP A 14 -0.57 14.94 11.05
N HIS A 15 0.70 14.83 10.69
CA HIS A 15 1.16 15.07 9.32
C HIS A 15 0.66 14.01 8.33
N LEU A 16 0.74 12.74 8.70
CA LEU A 16 0.23 11.63 7.88
C LEU A 16 -1.28 11.73 7.68
N GLU A 17 -2.03 11.92 8.76
CA GLU A 17 -3.49 11.96 8.75
C GLU A 17 -4.06 13.10 7.91
N LYS A 18 -3.33 14.22 7.79
CA LYS A 18 -3.70 15.32 6.89
C LYS A 18 -3.89 14.87 5.43
N TYR A 19 -3.08 13.91 4.97
CA TYR A 19 -3.19 13.37 3.61
C TYR A 19 -4.04 12.10 3.56
N LEU A 20 -4.00 11.33 4.63
CA LEU A 20 -4.69 10.05 4.68
C LEU A 20 -6.22 10.24 4.64
N TYR A 21 -6.75 11.27 5.33
CA TYR A 21 -8.18 11.58 5.36
C TYR A 21 -8.63 12.61 4.30
N ASP A 22 -7.73 13.05 3.44
CA ASP A 22 -8.11 13.95 2.34
C ASP A 22 -8.57 13.12 1.13
N ASP A 23 -9.87 13.11 0.88
CA ASP A 23 -10.50 12.34 -0.19
C ASP A 23 -10.15 12.84 -1.59
N SER A 24 -9.51 14.02 -1.71
CA SER A 24 -9.01 14.51 -2.99
C SER A 24 -7.78 13.74 -3.50
N TYR A 25 -7.16 12.93 -2.64
CA TYR A 25 -6.00 12.10 -2.98
C TYR A 25 -6.37 10.61 -3.02
N LEU A 26 -5.94 9.94 -4.08
CA LEU A 26 -5.83 8.49 -4.11
C LEU A 26 -4.51 8.09 -3.44
N LYS A 27 -4.58 7.25 -2.42
CA LYS A 27 -3.40 6.77 -1.69
C LYS A 27 -2.97 5.44 -2.28
N VAL A 28 -1.77 5.40 -2.84
CA VAL A 28 -1.24 4.20 -3.50
C VAL A 28 -0.03 3.68 -2.73
N GLY A 29 0.02 2.40 -2.46
CA GLY A 29 1.17 1.78 -1.81
C GLY A 29 1.18 0.27 -1.98
N HIS A 30 2.20 -0.37 -1.44
CA HIS A 30 2.40 -1.81 -1.57
C HIS A 30 2.13 -2.52 -0.26
N ASN A 31 1.17 -3.45 -0.25
CA ASN A 31 0.71 -4.15 0.94
C ASN A 31 0.09 -3.24 2.01
N LEU A 32 -0.54 -2.15 1.58
CA LEU A 32 -1.19 -1.18 2.48
C LEU A 32 -2.22 -1.84 3.37
N LEU A 33 -3.10 -2.66 2.79
CA LEU A 33 -4.20 -3.31 3.49
C LEU A 33 -3.72 -4.41 4.44
N GLY A 34 -2.57 -5.01 4.16
CA GLY A 34 -1.99 -6.05 5.00
C GLY A 34 -1.03 -5.54 6.08
N PHE A 35 -0.55 -4.29 5.98
CA PHE A 35 0.45 -3.77 6.90
C PHE A 35 0.21 -2.33 7.35
N ASP A 36 0.23 -1.35 6.45
CA ASP A 36 0.26 0.08 6.81
C ASP A 36 -1.01 0.55 7.53
N VAL A 37 -2.17 0.02 7.15
CA VAL A 37 -3.46 0.31 7.80
C VAL A 37 -3.42 -0.12 9.28
N TYR A 38 -2.82 -1.26 9.58
CA TYR A 38 -2.67 -1.73 10.97
C TYR A 38 -1.62 -0.91 11.72
N MET A 39 -0.52 -0.55 11.07
CA MET A 39 0.54 0.27 11.67
C MET A 39 0.05 1.68 11.99
N HIS A 40 -0.79 2.26 11.12
CA HIS A 40 -1.44 3.55 11.39
C HIS A 40 -2.31 3.47 12.66
N ASN A 41 -3.19 2.48 12.76
CA ASN A 41 -4.04 2.31 13.94
C ASN A 41 -3.25 2.01 15.22
N LEU A 42 -2.14 1.27 15.11
CA LEU A 42 -1.22 1.06 16.24
C LEU A 42 -0.56 2.38 16.66
N HIS A 43 -0.14 3.21 15.70
CA HIS A 43 0.46 4.52 15.99
C HIS A 43 -0.55 5.47 16.65
N ARG A 44 -1.82 5.47 16.21
CA ARG A 44 -2.89 6.21 16.88
C ARG A 44 -3.01 5.83 18.36
N LYS A 45 -3.03 4.54 18.67
CA LYS A 45 -3.07 4.04 20.05
C LYS A 45 -1.81 4.35 20.86
N LEU A 46 -0.65 4.43 20.22
CA LEU A 46 0.60 4.85 20.87
C LEU A 46 0.56 6.32 21.28
N VAL A 47 -0.06 7.17 20.46
CA VAL A 47 -0.20 8.61 20.73
C VAL A 47 -1.33 8.88 21.71
N ASP A 48 -2.46 8.19 21.57
CA ASP A 48 -3.61 8.24 22.47
C ASP A 48 -4.13 6.83 22.73
N SER A 49 -3.92 6.33 23.96
CA SER A 49 -4.34 4.98 24.36
C SER A 49 -5.85 4.72 24.27
N LYS A 50 -6.66 5.78 24.23
CA LYS A 50 -8.12 5.72 24.08
C LYS A 50 -8.58 5.79 22.62
N ALA A 51 -7.67 6.04 21.68
CA ALA A 51 -8.03 6.13 20.27
C ALA A 51 -8.68 4.82 19.80
N GLN A 52 -9.82 4.95 19.12
CA GLN A 52 -10.47 3.82 18.44
C GLN A 52 -9.77 3.56 17.10
N ALA A 53 -9.81 2.31 16.65
CA ALA A 53 -9.35 1.98 15.31
C ALA A 53 -10.23 2.70 14.27
N ASP A 54 -9.59 3.23 13.24
CA ASP A 54 -10.26 3.93 12.16
C ASP A 54 -9.78 3.40 10.80
N TYR A 55 -10.73 3.02 9.98
CA TYR A 55 -10.53 2.45 8.66
C TYR A 55 -11.29 3.25 7.57
N SER A 56 -11.87 4.42 7.92
CA SER A 56 -12.73 5.19 7.02
C SER A 56 -12.02 5.62 5.72
N TYR A 57 -10.71 5.87 5.78
CA TYR A 57 -9.91 6.27 4.62
C TYR A 57 -9.58 5.12 3.66
N THR A 58 -9.89 3.88 4.02
CA THR A 58 -9.46 2.71 3.22
C THR A 58 -10.15 2.60 1.87
N GLU A 59 -11.32 3.20 1.70
CA GLU A 59 -12.02 3.27 0.42
C GLU A 59 -11.23 4.00 -0.67
N HIS A 60 -10.31 4.90 -0.27
CA HIS A 60 -9.44 5.66 -1.17
C HIS A 60 -8.02 5.09 -1.27
N LEU A 61 -7.83 3.82 -0.87
CA LEU A 61 -6.55 3.13 -1.00
C LEU A 61 -6.50 2.26 -2.26
N VAL A 62 -5.33 2.25 -2.88
CA VAL A 62 -4.97 1.29 -3.93
C VAL A 62 -3.73 0.53 -3.49
N ASP A 63 -3.89 -0.78 -3.30
CA ASP A 63 -2.82 -1.67 -2.88
C ASP A 63 -2.20 -2.39 -4.08
N THR A 64 -0.99 -2.01 -4.45
CA THR A 64 -0.29 -2.58 -5.61
C THR A 64 0.03 -4.07 -5.45
N LEU A 65 0.12 -4.60 -4.22
CA LEU A 65 0.20 -6.04 -3.99
C LEU A 65 -1.07 -6.75 -4.48
N CYS A 66 -2.24 -6.17 -4.19
CA CYS A 66 -3.52 -6.71 -4.64
C CYS A 66 -3.64 -6.66 -6.16
N LEU A 67 -3.28 -5.52 -6.77
CA LEU A 67 -3.27 -5.38 -8.23
C LEU A 67 -2.33 -6.41 -8.89
N ALA A 68 -1.12 -6.60 -8.36
CA ALA A 68 -0.18 -7.59 -8.88
C ALA A 68 -0.72 -9.02 -8.80
N LYS A 69 -1.40 -9.37 -7.70
CA LYS A 69 -2.06 -10.68 -7.58
C LYS A 69 -3.19 -10.84 -8.60
N ALA A 70 -4.00 -9.78 -8.78
CA ALA A 70 -5.09 -9.78 -9.75
C ALA A 70 -4.58 -10.03 -11.18
N LEU A 71 -3.56 -9.29 -11.61
CA LEU A 71 -2.95 -9.42 -12.92
C LEU A 71 -2.36 -10.82 -13.15
N LYS A 72 -1.57 -11.32 -12.19
CA LYS A 72 -0.98 -12.66 -12.28
C LYS A 72 -2.00 -13.78 -12.34
N LYS A 73 -3.12 -13.63 -11.64
CA LYS A 73 -4.17 -14.64 -11.57
C LYS A 73 -5.31 -14.38 -12.56
N ARG A 74 -5.25 -13.29 -13.33
CA ARG A 74 -6.30 -12.85 -14.26
C ARG A 74 -7.66 -12.73 -13.57
N ILE A 75 -7.66 -12.19 -12.35
CA ILE A 75 -8.87 -11.93 -11.57
C ILE A 75 -9.32 -10.51 -11.87
N LYS A 76 -10.43 -10.39 -12.59
CA LYS A 76 -11.01 -9.10 -12.95
C LYS A 76 -11.85 -8.52 -11.81
N LEU A 77 -12.00 -7.21 -11.82
CA LEU A 77 -12.99 -6.50 -11.03
C LEU A 77 -14.28 -6.46 -11.85
N ASP A 78 -15.34 -7.06 -11.35
CA ASP A 78 -16.65 -6.97 -11.99
C ASP A 78 -17.30 -5.60 -11.71
N LYS A 79 -18.18 -5.15 -12.62
CA LYS A 79 -18.80 -3.81 -12.51
C LYS A 79 -19.59 -3.58 -11.23
N ASP A 80 -20.13 -4.64 -10.65
CA ASP A 80 -20.92 -4.60 -9.43
C ASP A 80 -20.10 -4.92 -8.17
N ASP A 81 -18.80 -5.17 -8.32
CA ASP A 81 -17.90 -5.44 -7.19
C ASP A 81 -17.55 -4.15 -6.45
N ASP A 82 -17.56 -4.24 -5.13
CA ASP A 82 -16.92 -3.24 -4.28
C ASP A 82 -15.39 -3.35 -4.40
N PHE A 83 -14.73 -2.26 -4.81
CA PHE A 83 -13.29 -2.26 -5.07
C PHE A 83 -12.46 -2.57 -3.81
N LEU A 84 -12.86 -2.05 -2.65
CA LEU A 84 -12.16 -2.33 -1.40
C LEU A 84 -12.31 -3.80 -1.00
N ALA A 85 -13.53 -4.34 -1.08
CA ALA A 85 -13.77 -5.76 -0.78
C ALA A 85 -13.01 -6.68 -1.75
N TRP A 86 -12.93 -6.33 -3.03
CA TRP A 86 -12.13 -7.04 -4.02
C TRP A 86 -10.65 -7.03 -3.65
N GLN A 87 -10.09 -5.88 -3.26
CA GLN A 87 -8.70 -5.79 -2.79
C GLN A 87 -8.46 -6.65 -1.54
N TYR A 88 -9.38 -6.66 -0.56
CA TYR A 88 -9.25 -7.51 0.63
C TYR A 88 -9.25 -8.99 0.27
N ARG A 89 -10.09 -9.45 -0.65
CA ARG A 89 -10.06 -10.84 -1.15
C ARG A 89 -8.68 -11.19 -1.72
N LEU A 90 -8.10 -10.29 -2.52
CA LEU A 90 -6.76 -10.48 -3.10
C LEU A 90 -5.65 -10.40 -2.05
N ASN A 91 -5.75 -9.50 -1.08
CA ASN A 91 -4.76 -9.41 0.00
C ASN A 91 -4.65 -10.75 0.76
N HIS A 92 -5.79 -11.37 1.06
CA HIS A 92 -5.85 -12.67 1.74
C HIS A 92 -5.57 -13.88 0.82
N LEU A 93 -5.47 -13.69 -0.48
CA LEU A 93 -5.12 -14.78 -1.40
C LEU A 93 -3.69 -15.24 -1.14
N ILE A 94 -3.55 -16.46 -0.64
CA ILE A 94 -2.26 -17.11 -0.41
C ILE A 94 -2.22 -18.36 -1.29
N GLU A 95 -1.24 -18.40 -2.20
CA GLU A 95 -1.05 -19.53 -3.09
C GLU A 95 0.45 -19.84 -3.22
N ARG A 96 0.79 -21.13 -3.21
CA ARG A 96 2.18 -21.57 -3.36
C ARG A 96 2.74 -21.11 -4.72
N GLY A 97 3.87 -20.42 -4.69
CA GLY A 97 4.54 -19.89 -5.89
C GLY A 97 4.03 -18.50 -6.34
N LEU A 98 2.95 -17.98 -5.77
CA LEU A 98 2.49 -16.63 -6.02
C LEU A 98 3.33 -15.62 -5.22
N SER A 99 4.35 -15.05 -5.85
CA SER A 99 5.15 -13.98 -5.26
C SER A 99 4.80 -12.66 -5.91
N CYS A 100 4.40 -11.68 -5.06
CA CYS A 100 4.05 -10.32 -5.48
C CYS A 100 4.68 -9.27 -4.54
N ASN A 101 5.83 -9.58 -3.91
CA ASN A 101 6.58 -8.55 -3.19
C ASN A 101 7.10 -7.47 -4.16
N LEU A 102 7.48 -6.31 -3.65
CA LEU A 102 7.89 -5.17 -4.48
C LEU A 102 9.03 -5.52 -5.45
N LYS A 103 10.04 -6.26 -4.99
CA LYS A 103 11.14 -6.75 -5.83
C LYS A 103 10.64 -7.60 -7.01
N GLN A 104 9.68 -8.49 -6.76
CA GLN A 104 9.10 -9.33 -7.80
C GLN A 104 8.25 -8.50 -8.76
N CYS A 105 7.48 -7.53 -8.24
CA CYS A 105 6.72 -6.61 -9.08
C CYS A 105 7.64 -5.79 -10.01
N CYS A 106 8.79 -5.31 -9.52
CA CYS A 106 9.76 -4.62 -10.38
C CYS A 106 10.20 -5.49 -11.56
N LYS A 107 10.48 -6.78 -11.30
CA LYS A 107 10.88 -7.72 -12.36
C LYS A 107 9.74 -8.01 -13.34
N ASP A 108 8.52 -8.19 -12.83
CA ASP A 108 7.35 -8.54 -13.64
C ASP A 108 6.93 -7.39 -14.57
N PHE A 109 7.11 -6.15 -14.12
CA PHE A 109 6.72 -4.93 -14.84
C PHE A 109 7.91 -4.19 -15.48
N ASP A 110 9.08 -4.82 -15.54
CA ASP A 110 10.29 -4.25 -16.15
C ASP A 110 10.60 -2.85 -15.61
N VAL A 111 10.66 -2.73 -14.28
CA VAL A 111 11.06 -1.54 -13.55
C VAL A 111 12.47 -1.74 -13.00
N ASP A 112 13.39 -0.86 -13.38
CA ASP A 112 14.75 -0.87 -12.85
C ASP A 112 14.77 -0.56 -11.35
N PHE A 113 15.54 -1.31 -10.60
CA PHE A 113 15.73 -1.07 -9.16
C PHE A 113 17.11 -1.52 -8.68
N ASP A 114 17.64 -0.84 -7.67
CA ASP A 114 18.82 -1.26 -6.93
C ASP A 114 18.41 -2.08 -5.69
N GLU A 115 18.72 -3.37 -5.71
CA GLU A 115 18.36 -4.29 -4.62
C GLU A 115 18.94 -3.86 -3.27
N LYS A 116 20.09 -3.16 -3.26
CA LYS A 116 20.73 -2.67 -2.04
C LYS A 116 19.99 -1.49 -1.40
N MET A 117 19.18 -0.80 -2.19
CA MET A 117 18.39 0.34 -1.75
C MET A 117 17.00 -0.07 -1.26
N LEU A 118 16.55 -1.30 -1.56
CA LEU A 118 15.28 -1.81 -1.03
C LEU A 118 15.31 -1.80 0.51
N HIS A 119 14.15 -1.50 1.10
CA HIS A 119 13.94 -1.24 2.53
C HIS A 119 14.36 0.17 3.01
N ASP A 120 14.77 1.06 2.08
CA ASP A 120 14.69 2.51 2.32
C ASP A 120 13.29 2.99 1.93
N ALA A 121 12.57 3.57 2.89
CA ALA A 121 11.15 3.90 2.70
C ALA A 121 10.91 4.87 1.52
N LEU A 122 11.78 5.86 1.32
CA LEU A 122 11.63 6.79 0.22
C LEU A 122 11.92 6.14 -1.12
N TYR A 123 12.92 5.27 -1.16
CA TYR A 123 13.26 4.51 -2.36
C TYR A 123 12.12 3.56 -2.74
N ASP A 124 11.59 2.81 -1.78
CA ASP A 124 10.50 1.86 -1.99
C ASP A 124 9.23 2.57 -2.51
N ILE A 125 8.90 3.76 -1.98
CA ILE A 125 7.77 4.57 -2.48
C ILE A 125 7.97 4.95 -3.95
N ASN A 126 9.16 5.43 -4.32
CA ASN A 126 9.45 5.82 -5.70
C ASN A 126 9.38 4.62 -6.65
N VAL A 127 10.01 3.51 -6.28
CA VAL A 127 9.97 2.27 -7.07
C VAL A 127 8.55 1.74 -7.20
N ASN A 128 7.78 1.73 -6.11
CA ASN A 128 6.38 1.31 -6.16
C ASN A 128 5.52 2.20 -7.08
N PHE A 129 5.81 3.49 -7.11
CA PHE A 129 5.10 4.41 -8.01
C PHE A 129 5.39 4.08 -9.49
N GLU A 130 6.65 3.76 -9.84
CA GLU A 130 7.00 3.32 -11.19
C GLU A 130 6.30 2.00 -11.57
N VAL A 131 6.25 1.05 -10.64
CA VAL A 131 5.50 -0.21 -10.81
C VAL A 131 4.01 0.08 -11.03
N PHE A 132 3.41 0.92 -10.19
CA PHE A 132 2.00 1.30 -10.30
C PHE A 132 1.67 1.92 -11.66
N LYS A 133 2.48 2.85 -12.15
CA LYS A 133 2.29 3.47 -13.47
C LYS A 133 2.23 2.45 -14.61
N LYS A 134 2.97 1.36 -14.50
CA LYS A 134 2.93 0.29 -15.50
C LYS A 134 1.71 -0.62 -15.30
N MET A 135 1.37 -0.94 -14.06
CA MET A 135 0.20 -1.78 -13.74
C MET A 135 -1.12 -1.21 -14.25
N ILE A 136 -1.34 0.10 -14.14
CA ILE A 136 -2.62 0.72 -14.53
C ILE A 136 -2.93 0.57 -16.02
N TRP A 137 -1.94 0.35 -16.87
CA TRP A 137 -2.13 0.09 -18.30
C TRP A 137 -2.45 -1.37 -18.64
N GLU A 138 -2.24 -2.28 -17.68
CA GLU A 138 -2.51 -3.71 -17.82
C GLU A 138 -3.82 -4.14 -17.17
N ILE A 139 -4.41 -3.27 -16.34
CA ILE A 139 -5.68 -3.57 -15.67
C ILE A 139 -6.82 -3.37 -16.66
N GLU A 140 -7.46 -4.47 -17.03
CA GLU A 140 -8.72 -4.47 -17.76
C GLU A 140 -9.88 -4.26 -16.75
N VAL A 141 -10.61 -3.19 -16.94
CA VAL A 141 -11.82 -2.87 -16.16
C VAL A 141 -13.04 -3.30 -16.94
#